data_d2b306c6bda4b586709c2c6b34aecda3
#
_entry.id   d2b306c6bda4b586709c2c6b34aecda3
#
_cell.length_a   1.000
_cell.length_b   1.000
_cell.length_c   1.000
_cell.angle_alpha   90.00
_cell.angle_beta   90.00
_cell.angle_gamma   90.00
#
_symmetry.space_group_name_H-M   'P 1'
#
loop_
_entity.id
_entity.type
_entity.pdbx_description
1 polymer ?
#
loop_
_entity_poly.entity_id
_entity_poly.type
_entity_poly.pdbx_seq_one_letter_code
_entity_poly.pdbx_strand_id
1 'polypeptide(L)'
;YSAEWAKKLGVDSSNLIYSPAKTINDMVDVAVQLMEAEVDIIVVDSISALLPAIYFEKDGDELKSLQDTKQIGAEAKDMTHAVKMLNYANKKTLLVLISQQRNQFGSMHASHIPTGGMAVKFFSSTVIKLWSSEAEANAIKNGVQVGDKIIEQKVGRPVNWIIDYNKLGPPNLSGQYDFYYQGSQIGVDQTGEVLDVAEMMGIIQRGGSWYTIEEERFQGRAKAIEYLRENLEIVKILKEKIYGKI
;
A
#
# COMPACT_ATOMS: atom_id res chain seq x y z
N TYR A 1 14.74 -4.39 3.42
CA TYR A 1 14.68 -2.96 3.07
C TYR A 1 15.78 -2.59 2.08
N SER A 2 15.42 -1.90 1.00
CA SER A 2 16.35 -1.34 0.02
C SER A 2 16.25 0.18 0.05
N ALA A 3 17.27 0.85 0.57
CA ALA A 3 17.32 2.32 0.66
C ALA A 3 17.31 2.98 -0.73
N GLU A 4 17.95 2.36 -1.72
CA GLU A 4 17.95 2.86 -3.10
C GLU A 4 16.55 2.82 -3.72
N TRP A 5 15.83 1.73 -3.54
CA TRP A 5 14.45 1.59 -4.03
C TRP A 5 13.50 2.56 -3.30
N ALA A 6 13.61 2.66 -1.98
CA ALA A 6 12.83 3.58 -1.17
C ALA A 6 13.02 5.05 -1.62
N LYS A 7 14.26 5.44 -1.92
CA LYS A 7 14.56 6.77 -2.45
C LYS A 7 13.91 7.01 -3.82
N LYS A 8 13.87 6.01 -4.72
CA LYS A 8 13.17 6.10 -6.00
C LYS A 8 11.66 6.29 -5.83
N LEU A 9 11.09 5.75 -4.75
CA LEU A 9 9.68 5.93 -4.39
C LEU A 9 9.40 7.24 -3.64
N GLY A 10 10.41 8.07 -3.40
CA GLY A 10 10.28 9.37 -2.73
C GLY A 10 10.42 9.32 -1.21
N VAL A 11 10.87 8.21 -0.64
CA VAL A 11 11.10 8.12 0.82
C VAL A 11 12.35 8.90 1.19
N ASP A 12 12.21 9.84 2.13
CA ASP A 12 13.34 10.52 2.77
C ASP A 12 13.92 9.62 3.86
N SER A 13 15.07 9.02 3.56
CA SER A 13 15.75 8.10 4.49
C SER A 13 16.36 8.80 5.71
N SER A 14 16.51 10.14 5.71
CA SER A 14 17.02 10.89 6.86
C SER A 14 16.01 10.95 8.02
N ASN A 15 14.73 10.83 7.70
CA ASN A 15 13.61 10.81 8.65
C ASN A 15 13.02 9.41 8.87
N LEU A 16 13.68 8.36 8.38
CA LEU A 16 13.23 6.99 8.50
C LEU A 16 13.93 6.25 9.63
N ILE A 17 13.16 5.81 10.62
CA ILE A 17 13.64 4.88 11.65
C ILE A 17 13.35 3.45 11.14
N TYR A 18 14.40 2.64 10.97
CA TYR A 18 14.28 1.25 10.54
C TYR A 18 14.60 0.31 11.72
N SER A 19 13.69 -0.62 11.99
CA SER A 19 13.86 -1.66 13.02
C SER A 19 13.59 -3.05 12.43
N PRO A 20 14.54 -3.99 12.50
CA PRO A 20 14.39 -5.35 11.99
C PRO A 20 13.77 -6.27 13.05
N ALA A 21 12.54 -6.01 13.50
CA ALA A 21 11.83 -6.89 14.43
C ALA A 21 11.68 -8.30 13.86
N LYS A 22 12.00 -9.33 14.63
CA LYS A 22 11.91 -10.74 14.23
C LYS A 22 10.65 -11.40 14.80
N THR A 23 10.26 -10.99 16.00
CA THR A 23 9.11 -11.57 16.69
C THR A 23 7.94 -10.58 16.78
N ILE A 24 6.76 -11.13 17.06
CA ILE A 24 5.57 -10.31 17.36
C ILE A 24 5.82 -9.42 18.59
N ASN A 25 6.54 -9.95 19.59
CA ASN A 25 6.86 -9.20 20.81
C ASN A 25 7.80 -8.03 20.52
N ASP A 26 8.91 -8.26 19.77
CA ASP A 26 9.83 -7.18 19.39
C ASP A 26 9.11 -6.07 18.63
N MET A 27 8.22 -6.44 17.73
CA MET A 27 7.42 -5.48 16.96
C MET A 27 6.53 -4.63 17.88
N VAL A 28 5.87 -5.25 18.86
CA VAL A 28 5.03 -4.52 19.83
C VAL A 28 5.87 -3.57 20.68
N ASP A 29 6.99 -4.06 21.23
CA ASP A 29 7.85 -3.28 22.13
C ASP A 29 8.43 -2.06 21.40
N VAL A 30 8.94 -2.23 20.17
CA VAL A 30 9.44 -1.12 19.34
C VAL A 30 8.31 -0.16 18.95
N ALA A 31 7.16 -0.68 18.52
CA ALA A 31 6.05 0.17 18.11
C ALA A 31 5.49 1.00 19.27
N VAL A 32 5.38 0.43 20.48
CA VAL A 32 4.94 1.16 21.67
C VAL A 32 5.91 2.28 22.03
N GLN A 33 7.24 2.02 22.02
CA GLN A 33 8.24 3.05 22.27
C GLN A 33 8.17 4.19 21.22
N LEU A 34 7.96 3.85 19.94
CA LEU A 34 7.80 4.85 18.88
C LEU A 34 6.50 5.67 19.04
N MET A 35 5.41 5.03 19.50
CA MET A 35 4.15 5.72 19.80
C MET A 35 4.31 6.67 21.01
N GLU A 36 5.05 6.27 22.04
CA GLU A 36 5.38 7.13 23.18
C GLU A 36 6.26 8.32 22.77
N ALA A 37 7.14 8.12 21.80
CA ALA A 37 7.94 9.19 21.18
C ALA A 37 7.15 10.05 20.18
N GLU A 38 5.84 9.82 20.06
CA GLU A 38 4.92 10.56 19.18
C GLU A 38 5.31 10.53 17.68
N VAL A 39 5.85 9.43 17.20
CA VAL A 39 6.14 9.23 15.77
C VAL A 39 4.83 9.27 14.97
N ASP A 40 4.81 10.01 13.86
CA ASP A 40 3.59 10.24 13.07
C ASP A 40 3.05 8.97 12.41
N ILE A 41 3.95 8.14 11.84
CA ILE A 41 3.58 6.94 11.06
C ILE A 41 4.49 5.78 11.45
N ILE A 42 3.88 4.62 11.71
CA ILE A 42 4.56 3.34 11.89
C ILE A 42 4.04 2.38 10.83
N VAL A 43 4.93 1.77 10.05
CA VAL A 43 4.60 0.75 9.05
C VAL A 43 5.25 -0.57 9.45
N VAL A 44 4.44 -1.62 9.60
CA VAL A 44 4.91 -2.99 9.82
C VAL A 44 4.78 -3.77 8.52
N ASP A 45 5.90 -4.00 7.84
CA ASP A 45 5.97 -4.73 6.56
C ASP A 45 6.85 -6.00 6.72
N SER A 46 6.21 -7.11 6.97
CA SER A 46 4.78 -7.40 7.16
C SER A 46 4.54 -8.19 8.44
N ILE A 47 3.33 -8.08 8.98
CA ILE A 47 2.93 -8.91 10.14
C ILE A 47 2.97 -10.41 9.81
N SER A 48 2.90 -10.77 8.53
CA SER A 48 2.97 -12.15 8.04
C SER A 48 4.37 -12.78 8.15
N ALA A 49 5.39 -11.98 8.36
CA ALA A 49 6.78 -12.43 8.50
C ALA A 49 7.21 -12.58 9.96
N LEU A 50 6.42 -12.08 10.91
CA LEU A 50 6.75 -12.12 12.32
C LEU A 50 6.44 -13.49 12.92
N LEU A 51 7.36 -13.99 13.73
CA LEU A 51 7.20 -15.26 14.42
C LEU A 51 6.76 -15.05 15.88
N PRO A 52 5.95 -15.97 16.45
CA PRO A 52 5.74 -16.04 17.89
C PRO A 52 7.07 -16.25 18.64
N ALA A 53 7.24 -15.57 19.78
CA ALA A 53 8.45 -15.70 20.60
C ALA A 53 8.74 -17.15 21.05
N ILE A 54 7.71 -18.00 21.15
CA ILE A 54 7.83 -19.41 21.52
C ILE A 54 8.68 -20.22 20.52
N TYR A 55 8.88 -19.73 19.29
CA TYR A 55 9.68 -20.39 18.26
C TYR A 55 11.17 -20.15 18.43
N PHE A 56 11.57 -19.35 19.39
CA PHE A 56 12.97 -19.09 19.71
C PHE A 56 13.37 -19.82 21.00
N GLU A 57 14.66 -20.16 21.14
CA GLU A 57 15.24 -20.64 22.38
C GLU A 57 15.18 -19.54 23.46
N LYS A 58 15.37 -19.94 24.74
CA LYS A 58 15.23 -19.00 25.86
C LYS A 58 16.18 -17.79 25.78
N ASP A 59 17.32 -17.95 25.11
CA ASP A 59 18.31 -16.89 24.93
C ASP A 59 18.02 -16.00 23.69
N GLY A 60 16.93 -16.23 22.99
CA GLY A 60 16.28 -15.31 22.05
C GLY A 60 16.79 -15.30 20.60
N ASP A 61 17.96 -15.88 20.29
CA ASP A 61 18.55 -15.77 18.96
C ASP A 61 18.50 -17.03 18.10
N GLU A 62 18.35 -18.21 18.68
CA GLU A 62 18.29 -19.48 17.96
C GLU A 62 16.87 -19.98 17.79
N LEU A 63 16.54 -20.41 16.58
CA LEU A 63 15.24 -21.03 16.27
C LEU A 63 15.19 -22.45 16.81
N LYS A 64 14.11 -22.80 17.48
CA LYS A 64 13.80 -24.17 17.86
C LYS A 64 13.57 -25.05 16.65
N SER A 65 13.77 -26.38 16.84
CA SER A 65 13.38 -27.34 15.82
C SER A 65 11.90 -27.24 15.47
N LEU A 66 11.56 -27.42 14.18
CA LEU A 66 10.17 -27.46 13.72
C LEU A 66 9.32 -28.51 14.44
N GLN A 67 9.95 -29.56 15.02
CA GLN A 67 9.24 -30.59 15.80
C GLN A 67 8.78 -30.05 17.16
N ASP A 68 9.54 -29.12 17.75
CA ASP A 68 9.30 -28.56 19.09
C ASP A 68 8.36 -27.34 19.07
N THR A 69 8.02 -26.86 17.86
CA THR A 69 7.22 -25.63 17.66
C THR A 69 5.77 -25.87 17.29
N LYS A 70 5.26 -27.10 17.45
CA LYS A 70 3.89 -27.49 17.06
C LYS A 70 2.83 -26.95 18.03
N GLN A 71 2.68 -25.63 18.11
CA GLN A 71 1.51 -25.00 18.75
C GLN A 71 0.56 -24.45 17.70
N ILE A 72 -0.53 -25.16 17.48
CA ILE A 72 -1.62 -24.70 16.59
C ILE A 72 -2.23 -23.40 17.16
N GLY A 73 -2.20 -22.34 16.35
CA GLY A 73 -2.85 -21.07 16.71
C GLY A 73 -2.03 -20.12 17.58
N ALA A 74 -0.76 -20.42 17.91
CA ALA A 74 0.10 -19.51 18.66
C ALA A 74 0.23 -18.13 17.99
N GLU A 75 0.49 -18.09 16.69
CA GLU A 75 0.59 -16.87 15.89
C GLU A 75 -0.69 -16.01 15.98
N ALA A 76 -1.88 -16.60 15.80
CA ALA A 76 -3.14 -15.89 15.87
C ALA A 76 -3.45 -15.36 17.27
N LYS A 77 -3.05 -16.10 18.33
CA LYS A 77 -3.22 -15.68 19.72
C LYS A 77 -2.29 -14.51 20.03
N ASP A 78 -1.01 -14.63 19.73
CA ASP A 78 -0.02 -13.59 19.99
C ASP A 78 -0.33 -12.32 19.20
N MET A 79 -0.73 -12.45 17.93
CA MET A 79 -1.17 -11.30 17.12
C MET A 79 -2.44 -10.64 17.70
N THR A 80 -3.37 -11.41 18.26
CA THR A 80 -4.55 -10.87 18.94
C THR A 80 -4.15 -10.02 20.15
N HIS A 81 -3.19 -10.47 20.95
CA HIS A 81 -2.66 -9.69 22.07
C HIS A 81 -1.91 -8.45 21.59
N ALA A 82 -1.06 -8.61 20.57
CA ALA A 82 -0.29 -7.53 19.97
C ALA A 82 -1.19 -6.38 19.51
N VAL A 83 -2.21 -6.65 18.69
CA VAL A 83 -3.09 -5.58 18.19
C VAL A 83 -3.90 -4.91 19.29
N LYS A 84 -4.24 -5.61 20.38
CA LYS A 84 -4.87 -5.01 21.56
C LYS A 84 -3.92 -4.05 22.26
N MET A 85 -2.68 -4.44 22.49
CA MET A 85 -1.65 -3.63 23.12
C MET A 85 -1.35 -2.38 22.28
N LEU A 86 -1.13 -2.55 20.98
CA LEU A 86 -0.89 -1.45 20.04
C LEU A 86 -2.07 -0.47 20.01
N ASN A 87 -3.30 -0.98 19.97
CA ASN A 87 -4.49 -0.12 19.95
C ASN A 87 -4.66 0.65 21.30
N TYR A 88 -4.29 0.05 22.42
CA TYR A 88 -4.32 0.72 23.71
C TYR A 88 -3.23 1.79 23.85
N ALA A 89 -2.02 1.52 23.37
CA ALA A 89 -0.89 2.44 23.46
C ALA A 89 -1.02 3.61 22.46
N ASN A 90 -1.66 3.38 21.32
CA ASN A 90 -1.75 4.36 20.25
C ASN A 90 -2.70 5.52 20.59
N LYS A 91 -2.18 6.74 20.54
CA LYS A 91 -2.95 7.98 20.74
C LYS A 91 -3.06 8.84 19.48
N LYS A 92 -1.97 8.93 18.70
CA LYS A 92 -1.84 9.87 17.57
C LYS A 92 -1.23 9.24 16.32
N THR A 93 -0.47 8.15 16.46
CA THR A 93 0.33 7.55 15.39
C THR A 93 -0.56 6.87 14.37
N LEU A 94 -0.34 7.11 13.08
CA LEU A 94 -0.91 6.28 12.03
C LEU A 94 -0.18 4.94 12.00
N LEU A 95 -0.85 3.87 12.41
CA LEU A 95 -0.31 2.51 12.36
C LEU A 95 -0.80 1.78 11.12
N VAL A 96 0.12 1.41 10.23
CA VAL A 96 -0.13 0.65 9.00
C VAL A 96 0.42 -0.77 9.17
N LEU A 97 -0.46 -1.76 9.17
CA LEU A 97 -0.10 -3.18 9.25
C LEU A 97 -0.28 -3.82 7.87
N ILE A 98 0.81 -4.25 7.25
CA ILE A 98 0.78 -4.94 5.97
C ILE A 98 0.64 -6.45 6.24
N SER A 99 -0.38 -7.06 5.61
CA SER A 99 -0.65 -8.49 5.72
C SER A 99 -0.77 -9.12 4.34
N GLN A 100 -0.11 -10.24 4.12
CA GLN A 100 -0.28 -11.03 2.90
C GLN A 100 -1.55 -11.87 3.01
N GLN A 101 -2.37 -11.84 1.97
CA GLN A 101 -3.53 -12.75 1.87
C GLN A 101 -3.09 -14.09 1.32
N ARG A 102 -3.54 -15.16 1.98
CA ARG A 102 -3.40 -16.53 1.46
C ARG A 102 -4.77 -17.03 1.03
N ASN A 103 -4.83 -17.66 -0.14
CA ASN A 103 -6.01 -18.38 -0.58
C ASN A 103 -6.15 -19.65 0.26
N GLN A 104 -7.28 -19.84 0.93
CA GLN A 104 -7.60 -21.13 1.51
C GLN A 104 -7.92 -22.13 0.39
N PHE A 105 -7.01 -23.07 0.16
CA PHE A 105 -7.28 -24.21 -0.72
C PHE A 105 -8.37 -25.08 -0.11
N GLY A 106 -9.43 -25.34 -0.87
CA GLY A 106 -10.48 -26.30 -0.50
C GLY A 106 -11.80 -25.75 0.01
N SER A 107 -11.99 -24.44 0.07
CA SER A 107 -13.31 -23.84 0.35
C SER A 107 -13.95 -23.36 -0.94
N MET A 108 -15.19 -23.81 -1.23
CA MET A 108 -16.00 -23.30 -2.35
C MET A 108 -16.36 -21.81 -2.21
N HIS A 109 -16.17 -21.24 -1.03
CA HIS A 109 -16.28 -19.83 -0.73
C HIS A 109 -14.96 -19.41 -0.13
N ALA A 110 -14.03 -18.94 -0.97
CA ALA A 110 -12.72 -18.48 -0.53
C ALA A 110 -12.86 -17.26 0.40
N SER A 111 -12.98 -17.53 1.70
CA SER A 111 -12.86 -16.47 2.71
C SER A 111 -11.37 -16.17 2.86
N HIS A 112 -10.95 -15.04 2.34
CA HIS A 112 -9.59 -14.54 2.53
C HIS A 112 -9.43 -14.13 4.00
N ILE A 113 -8.78 -14.97 4.79
CA ILE A 113 -8.45 -14.65 6.18
C ILE A 113 -7.07 -13.96 6.15
N PRO A 114 -6.93 -12.73 6.69
CA PRO A 114 -5.63 -12.11 6.85
C PRO A 114 -4.73 -12.97 7.74
N THR A 115 -3.44 -13.00 7.45
CA THR A 115 -2.45 -13.55 8.39
C THR A 115 -2.56 -12.81 9.71
N GLY A 116 -2.49 -13.52 10.84
CA GLY A 116 -2.73 -12.94 12.18
C GLY A 116 -4.19 -13.02 12.65
N GLY A 117 -5.09 -13.59 11.83
CA GLY A 117 -6.47 -13.90 12.22
C GLY A 117 -7.42 -12.72 12.14
N MET A 118 -8.67 -12.98 12.59
CA MET A 118 -9.77 -11.98 12.53
C MET A 118 -9.55 -10.78 13.45
N ALA A 119 -8.70 -10.91 14.47
CA ALA A 119 -8.44 -9.82 15.41
C ALA A 119 -7.84 -8.59 14.74
N VAL A 120 -6.88 -8.77 13.80
CA VAL A 120 -6.28 -7.66 13.05
C VAL A 120 -7.37 -6.85 12.36
N LYS A 121 -8.29 -7.52 11.66
CA LYS A 121 -9.42 -6.86 10.97
C LYS A 121 -10.32 -6.10 11.96
N PHE A 122 -10.69 -6.70 13.09
CA PHE A 122 -11.61 -6.09 14.05
C PHE A 122 -11.02 -4.92 14.82
N PHE A 123 -9.71 -4.93 15.08
CA PHE A 123 -9.04 -3.81 15.75
C PHE A 123 -8.63 -2.70 14.80
N SER A 124 -8.55 -2.94 13.49
CA SER A 124 -8.28 -1.91 12.49
C SER A 124 -9.45 -0.93 12.36
N SER A 125 -9.16 0.33 12.10
CA SER A 125 -10.15 1.35 11.73
C SER A 125 -10.59 1.19 10.28
N THR A 126 -9.64 0.88 9.39
CA THR A 126 -9.88 0.66 7.97
C THR A 126 -9.04 -0.52 7.48
N VAL A 127 -9.62 -1.37 6.65
CA VAL A 127 -8.92 -2.46 5.96
C VAL A 127 -9.04 -2.25 4.46
N ILE A 128 -7.91 -2.11 3.81
CA ILE A 128 -7.81 -1.95 2.35
C ILE A 128 -7.21 -3.23 1.77
N LYS A 129 -7.88 -3.84 0.82
CA LYS A 129 -7.34 -4.93 0.01
C LYS A 129 -6.79 -4.39 -1.28
N LEU A 130 -5.58 -4.84 -1.63
CA LEU A 130 -4.91 -4.51 -2.88
C LEU A 130 -4.65 -5.78 -3.68
N TRP A 131 -4.88 -5.73 -4.98
CA TRP A 131 -4.52 -6.82 -5.88
C TRP A 131 -4.22 -6.30 -7.29
N SER A 132 -3.42 -7.04 -8.01
CA SER A 132 -3.08 -6.76 -9.39
C SER A 132 -3.10 -8.06 -10.20
N SER A 133 -3.50 -7.97 -11.46
CA SER A 133 -3.45 -9.10 -12.38
C SER A 133 -2.03 -9.27 -12.92
N GLU A 134 -1.55 -10.52 -12.96
CA GLU A 134 -0.26 -10.87 -13.60
C GLU A 134 -0.40 -11.08 -15.11
N ALA A 135 -1.64 -11.07 -15.66
CA ALA A 135 -1.86 -11.27 -17.07
C ALA A 135 -1.14 -10.21 -17.92
N GLU A 136 -0.47 -10.66 -18.97
CA GLU A 136 0.29 -9.84 -19.93
C GLU A 136 -0.55 -8.72 -20.53
N ALA A 137 -1.83 -8.98 -20.77
CA ALA A 137 -2.78 -8.01 -21.35
C ALA A 137 -3.05 -6.81 -20.43
N ASN A 138 -2.80 -6.95 -19.11
CA ASN A 138 -3.04 -5.90 -18.12
C ASN A 138 -1.77 -5.13 -17.76
N ALA A 139 -0.61 -5.47 -18.36
CA ALA A 139 0.63 -4.75 -18.11
C ALA A 139 0.62 -3.39 -18.80
N ILE A 140 1.09 -2.37 -18.10
CA ILE A 140 1.37 -1.07 -18.71
C ILE A 140 2.68 -1.21 -19.48
N LYS A 141 2.65 -0.89 -20.78
CA LYS A 141 3.78 -1.04 -21.69
C LYS A 141 4.18 0.30 -22.27
N ASN A 142 5.47 0.50 -22.41
CA ASN A 142 6.06 1.63 -23.15
C ASN A 142 6.93 1.12 -24.27
N GLY A 143 6.92 1.82 -25.41
CA GLY A 143 7.84 1.58 -26.51
C GLY A 143 9.24 2.09 -26.15
N VAL A 144 10.22 1.21 -26.12
CA VAL A 144 11.63 1.56 -25.94
C VAL A 144 12.36 1.37 -27.26
N GLN A 145 13.04 2.41 -27.74
CA GLN A 145 13.83 2.33 -28.97
C GLN A 145 15.13 1.57 -28.69
N VAL A 146 15.32 0.44 -29.39
CA VAL A 146 16.54 -0.35 -29.34
C VAL A 146 17.06 -0.47 -30.77
N GLY A 147 18.07 0.33 -31.11
CA GLY A 147 18.52 0.53 -32.47
C GLY A 147 17.41 1.10 -33.36
N ASP A 148 17.09 0.43 -34.48
CA ASP A 148 16.02 0.85 -35.38
C ASP A 148 14.65 0.26 -35.07
N LYS A 149 14.51 -0.45 -33.93
CA LYS A 149 13.26 -1.11 -33.55
C LYS A 149 12.69 -0.51 -32.27
N ILE A 150 11.37 -0.39 -32.25
CA ILE A 150 10.62 -0.10 -31.01
C ILE A 150 10.20 -1.43 -30.40
N ILE A 151 10.67 -1.71 -29.19
CA ILE A 151 10.32 -2.90 -28.42
C ILE A 151 9.37 -2.47 -27.28
N GLU A 152 8.23 -3.14 -27.16
CA GLU A 152 7.34 -2.94 -26.04
C GLU A 152 7.96 -3.51 -24.75
N GLN A 153 8.15 -2.66 -23.76
CA GLN A 153 8.65 -3.05 -22.43
C GLN A 153 7.55 -2.85 -21.39
N LYS A 154 7.36 -3.83 -20.54
CA LYS A 154 6.47 -3.68 -19.38
C LYS A 154 7.10 -2.73 -18.36
N VAL A 155 6.42 -1.65 -18.06
CA VAL A 155 6.92 -0.60 -17.14
C VAL A 155 6.09 -0.48 -15.87
N GLY A 156 4.90 -1.07 -15.84
CA GLY A 156 3.99 -0.96 -14.71
C GLY A 156 2.81 -1.93 -14.82
N ARG A 157 1.92 -1.80 -13.88
CA ARG A 157 0.62 -2.51 -13.86
C ARG A 157 -0.44 -1.71 -13.10
N PRO A 158 -1.71 -1.87 -13.46
CA PRO A 158 -2.79 -1.36 -12.64
C PRO A 158 -2.92 -2.17 -11.34
N VAL A 159 -3.18 -1.48 -10.26
CA VAL A 159 -3.46 -2.04 -8.94
C VAL A 159 -4.88 -1.68 -8.57
N ASN A 160 -5.70 -2.69 -8.32
CA ASN A 160 -7.06 -2.52 -7.84
C ASN A 160 -7.05 -2.46 -6.32
N TRP A 161 -7.98 -1.70 -5.75
CA TRP A 161 -8.18 -1.63 -4.32
C TRP A 161 -9.66 -1.63 -3.95
N ILE A 162 -9.95 -2.11 -2.74
CA ILE A 162 -11.28 -2.03 -2.12
C ILE A 162 -11.13 -1.80 -0.62
N ILE A 163 -11.96 -0.95 -0.07
CA ILE A 163 -12.13 -0.80 1.37
C ILE A 163 -13.01 -1.94 1.87
N ASP A 164 -12.38 -3.02 2.36
CA ASP A 164 -13.05 -4.23 2.81
C ASP A 164 -13.76 -4.05 4.18
N TYR A 165 -13.26 -3.12 4.99
CA TYR A 165 -13.82 -2.80 6.29
C TYR A 165 -13.49 -1.35 6.66
N ASN A 166 -14.46 -0.62 7.20
CA ASN A 166 -14.26 0.77 7.58
C ASN A 166 -15.16 1.16 8.77
N LYS A 167 -14.55 1.71 9.81
CA LYS A 167 -15.24 2.32 10.96
C LYS A 167 -15.42 3.83 10.83
N LEU A 168 -14.69 4.46 9.89
CA LEU A 168 -14.57 5.89 9.74
C LEU A 168 -15.49 6.45 8.63
N GLY A 169 -16.07 5.55 7.81
CA GLY A 169 -16.92 5.93 6.70
C GLY A 169 -17.50 4.72 5.96
N PRO A 170 -18.06 4.90 4.75
CA PRO A 170 -18.66 3.80 4.00
C PRO A 170 -17.63 2.71 3.65
N PRO A 171 -17.96 1.43 3.84
CA PRO A 171 -17.17 0.31 3.30
C PRO A 171 -17.46 0.12 1.80
N ASN A 172 -16.71 -0.79 1.15
CA ASN A 172 -16.87 -1.22 -0.23
C ASN A 172 -16.61 -0.14 -1.30
N LEU A 173 -16.01 0.99 -0.92
CA LEU A 173 -15.43 1.88 -1.91
C LEU A 173 -14.26 1.19 -2.58
N SER A 174 -14.18 1.27 -3.89
CA SER A 174 -13.14 0.61 -4.67
C SER A 174 -12.68 1.48 -5.82
N GLY A 175 -11.50 1.20 -6.31
CA GLY A 175 -10.90 1.89 -7.45
C GLY A 175 -9.68 1.16 -7.97
N GLN A 176 -8.96 1.85 -8.82
CA GLN A 176 -7.75 1.36 -9.45
C GLN A 176 -6.77 2.52 -9.60
N TYR A 177 -5.47 2.24 -9.46
CA TYR A 177 -4.40 3.17 -9.79
C TYR A 177 -3.30 2.46 -10.57
N ASP A 178 -2.51 3.24 -11.32
CA ASP A 178 -1.36 2.73 -12.06
C ASP A 178 -0.10 2.77 -11.18
N PHE A 179 0.63 1.66 -11.14
CA PHE A 179 1.91 1.55 -10.43
C PHE A 179 3.03 1.22 -11.41
N TYR A 180 4.03 2.09 -11.47
CA TYR A 180 5.20 1.96 -12.33
C TYR A 180 6.40 1.45 -11.53
N TYR A 181 7.08 0.44 -12.05
CA TYR A 181 8.32 -0.10 -11.48
C TYR A 181 9.54 0.15 -12.35
N GLN A 182 9.34 0.72 -13.56
CA GLN A 182 10.41 1.11 -14.49
C GLN A 182 10.02 2.38 -15.25
N GLY A 183 11.02 3.04 -15.84
CA GLY A 183 10.86 4.24 -16.66
C GLY A 183 11.20 5.51 -15.90
N SER A 184 10.78 6.64 -16.42
CA SER A 184 11.00 7.97 -15.84
C SER A 184 10.17 8.23 -14.57
N GLN A 185 9.06 7.49 -14.42
CA GLN A 185 8.19 7.56 -13.25
C GLN A 185 8.21 6.20 -12.57
N ILE A 186 8.48 6.18 -11.26
CA ILE A 186 8.47 4.98 -10.42
C ILE A 186 7.50 5.23 -9.28
N GLY A 187 6.72 4.20 -8.92
CA GLY A 187 5.69 4.28 -7.88
C GLY A 187 4.29 4.50 -8.45
N VAL A 188 3.42 5.06 -7.63
CA VAL A 188 2.03 5.39 -8.00
C VAL A 188 2.00 6.55 -8.98
N ASP A 189 1.19 6.46 -10.04
CA ASP A 189 0.95 7.57 -10.98
C ASP A 189 0.12 8.68 -10.33
N GLN A 190 0.75 9.47 -9.48
CA GLN A 190 0.06 10.55 -8.76
C GLN A 190 -0.60 11.58 -9.70
N THR A 191 -0.01 11.83 -10.86
CA THR A 191 -0.56 12.80 -11.83
C THR A 191 -1.79 12.23 -12.52
N GLY A 192 -1.74 10.94 -12.90
CA GLY A 192 -2.91 10.24 -13.44
C GLY A 192 -4.06 10.19 -12.45
N GLU A 193 -3.77 9.89 -11.17
CA GLU A 193 -4.77 9.90 -10.11
C GLU A 193 -5.42 11.30 -9.94
N VAL A 194 -4.63 12.36 -9.95
CA VAL A 194 -5.17 13.73 -9.85
C VAL A 194 -6.10 14.05 -11.04
N LEU A 195 -5.72 13.64 -12.26
CA LEU A 195 -6.57 13.82 -13.44
C LEU A 195 -7.91 13.08 -13.29
N ASP A 196 -7.84 11.79 -12.91
CA ASP A 196 -9.03 10.93 -12.84
C ASP A 196 -9.98 11.37 -11.70
N VAL A 197 -9.44 11.74 -10.53
CA VAL A 197 -10.25 12.25 -9.42
C VAL A 197 -10.83 13.62 -9.75
N ALA A 198 -10.06 14.52 -10.37
CA ALA A 198 -10.55 15.83 -10.78
C ALA A 198 -11.66 15.73 -11.84
N GLU A 199 -11.57 14.77 -12.77
CA GLU A 199 -12.65 14.45 -13.71
C GLU A 199 -13.90 13.95 -12.97
N MET A 200 -13.73 12.96 -12.09
CA MET A 200 -14.83 12.37 -11.32
C MET A 200 -15.57 13.42 -10.47
N MET A 201 -14.84 14.38 -9.91
CA MET A 201 -15.41 15.49 -9.11
C MET A 201 -15.93 16.67 -9.95
N GLY A 202 -15.84 16.58 -11.28
CA GLY A 202 -16.27 17.65 -12.20
C GLY A 202 -15.41 18.92 -12.13
N ILE A 203 -14.18 18.82 -11.64
CA ILE A 203 -13.19 19.91 -11.62
C ILE A 203 -12.56 20.04 -13.01
N ILE A 204 -12.27 18.92 -13.64
CA ILE A 204 -11.86 18.81 -15.05
C ILE A 204 -13.05 18.30 -15.85
N GLN A 205 -13.32 18.94 -16.99
CA GLN A 205 -14.38 18.52 -17.89
C GLN A 205 -13.85 17.53 -18.92
N ARG A 206 -14.64 16.46 -19.17
CA ARG A 206 -14.39 15.51 -20.23
C ARG A 206 -15.57 15.46 -21.20
N GLY A 207 -15.26 15.66 -22.48
CA GLY A 207 -16.22 15.52 -23.58
C GLY A 207 -15.72 14.46 -24.59
N GLY A 208 -16.26 13.23 -24.51
CA GLY A 208 -15.79 12.10 -25.30
C GLY A 208 -14.33 11.76 -24.99
N SER A 209 -13.43 11.87 -25.97
CA SER A 209 -11.99 11.66 -25.77
C SER A 209 -11.21 12.91 -25.36
N TRP A 210 -11.88 14.04 -25.18
CA TRP A 210 -11.23 15.31 -24.88
C TRP A 210 -11.31 15.69 -23.42
N TYR A 211 -10.18 16.06 -22.85
CA TYR A 211 -10.06 16.64 -21.50
C TYR A 211 -9.86 18.14 -21.62
N THR A 212 -10.59 18.91 -20.83
CA THR A 212 -10.43 20.38 -20.74
C THR A 212 -9.84 20.71 -19.38
N ILE A 213 -8.58 21.15 -19.38
CA ILE A 213 -7.82 21.54 -18.20
C ILE A 213 -7.58 23.04 -18.30
N GLU A 214 -8.15 23.81 -17.37
CA GLU A 214 -8.25 25.26 -17.47
C GLU A 214 -8.94 25.68 -18.78
N GLU A 215 -8.24 26.31 -19.72
CA GLU A 215 -8.77 26.74 -21.03
C GLU A 215 -8.25 25.85 -22.19
N GLU A 216 -7.37 24.89 -21.91
CA GLU A 216 -6.75 24.04 -22.93
C GLU A 216 -7.44 22.68 -23.08
N ARG A 217 -7.41 22.13 -24.30
CA ARG A 217 -8.06 20.86 -24.63
C ARG A 217 -7.05 19.82 -25.12
N PHE A 218 -7.08 18.63 -24.49
CA PHE A 218 -6.17 17.53 -24.77
C PHE A 218 -6.95 16.30 -25.24
N GLN A 219 -6.55 15.76 -26.37
CA GLN A 219 -7.17 14.55 -26.90
C GLN A 219 -6.53 13.30 -26.28
N GLY A 220 -7.28 12.59 -25.47
CA GLY A 220 -6.87 11.38 -24.78
C GLY A 220 -6.20 11.62 -23.43
N ARG A 221 -6.35 10.63 -22.54
CA ARG A 221 -5.83 10.66 -21.15
C ARG A 221 -4.30 10.85 -21.12
N ALA A 222 -3.58 10.21 -22.03
CA ALA A 222 -2.11 10.28 -22.07
C ALA A 222 -1.59 11.71 -22.26
N LYS A 223 -2.16 12.46 -23.23
CA LYS A 223 -1.76 13.86 -23.47
C LYS A 223 -2.12 14.80 -22.31
N ALA A 224 -3.28 14.57 -21.71
CA ALA A 224 -3.69 15.34 -20.52
C ALA A 224 -2.73 15.10 -19.35
N ILE A 225 -2.30 13.86 -19.12
CA ILE A 225 -1.30 13.53 -18.09
C ILE A 225 0.07 14.13 -18.43
N GLU A 226 0.52 14.05 -19.67
CA GLU A 226 1.78 14.63 -20.13
C GLU A 226 1.82 16.14 -19.85
N TYR A 227 0.76 16.85 -20.23
CA TYR A 227 0.62 18.27 -19.92
C TYR A 227 0.68 18.56 -18.41
N LEU A 228 -0.04 17.79 -17.59
CA LEU A 228 -0.02 17.97 -16.14
C LEU A 228 1.36 17.68 -15.53
N ARG A 229 2.13 16.71 -16.08
CA ARG A 229 3.50 16.42 -15.64
C ARG A 229 4.47 17.56 -15.93
N GLU A 230 4.26 18.29 -17.03
CA GLU A 230 5.04 19.47 -17.38
C GLU A 230 4.60 20.72 -16.59
N ASN A 231 3.39 20.71 -16.03
CA ASN A 231 2.77 21.86 -15.33
C ASN A 231 2.40 21.50 -13.88
N LEU A 232 3.39 21.27 -13.03
CA LEU A 232 3.18 20.83 -11.63
C LEU A 232 2.40 21.82 -10.77
N GLU A 233 2.40 23.09 -11.09
CA GLU A 233 1.59 24.10 -10.41
C GLU A 233 0.09 23.83 -10.61
N ILE A 234 -0.32 23.42 -11.82
CA ILE A 234 -1.71 23.05 -12.09
C ILE A 234 -2.09 21.80 -11.28
N VAL A 235 -1.19 20.81 -11.19
CA VAL A 235 -1.40 19.61 -10.37
C VAL A 235 -1.63 19.99 -8.89
N LYS A 236 -0.86 20.96 -8.37
CA LYS A 236 -1.02 21.45 -7.01
C LYS A 236 -2.38 22.11 -6.81
N ILE A 237 -2.78 23.00 -7.72
CA ILE A 237 -4.09 23.66 -7.69
C ILE A 237 -5.23 22.63 -7.75
N LEU A 238 -5.10 21.61 -8.61
CA LEU A 238 -6.09 20.53 -8.70
C LEU A 238 -6.18 19.74 -7.38
N LYS A 239 -5.06 19.40 -6.76
CA LYS A 239 -5.02 18.72 -5.45
C LYS A 239 -5.72 19.57 -4.38
N GLU A 240 -5.43 20.87 -4.30
CA GLU A 240 -6.09 21.78 -3.36
C GLU A 240 -7.61 21.82 -3.58
N LYS A 241 -8.07 21.87 -4.84
CA LYS A 241 -9.50 21.83 -5.17
C LYS A 241 -10.15 20.49 -4.84
N ILE A 242 -9.45 19.37 -5.01
CA ILE A 242 -9.92 18.03 -4.65
C ILE A 242 -10.10 17.95 -3.13
N TYR A 243 -9.05 18.25 -2.36
CA TYR A 243 -9.10 18.19 -0.90
C TYR A 243 -10.03 19.19 -0.25
N GLY A 244 -10.25 20.35 -0.87
CA GLY A 244 -11.20 21.33 -0.38
C GLY A 244 -12.68 20.98 -0.61
N LYS A 245 -12.96 19.91 -1.39
CA LYS A 245 -14.32 19.37 -1.62
C LYS A 245 -14.64 18.11 -0.81
N ILE A 246 -13.61 17.52 -0.17
CA ILE A 246 -13.73 16.38 0.73
C ILE A 246 -13.84 16.87 2.17
#